data_038c019e419ffb0a43dbb90a618b69b2
#
_entry.id   038c019e419ffb0a43dbb90a618b69b2
#
_cell.length_a   1.000
_cell.length_b   1.000
_cell.length_c   1.000
_cell.angle_alpha   90.00
_cell.angle_beta   90.00
_cell.angle_gamma   90.00
#
_symmetry.space_group_name_H-M   'P 1'
#
loop_
_entity.id
_entity.type
_entity.pdbx_description
1 polymer ?
#
loop_
_entity_poly.entity_id
_entity_poly.type
_entity_poly.pdbx_seq_one_letter_code
_entity_poly.pdbx_strand_id
1 'polypeptide(L)'
;MTHTNMEIQLKDNLLLTYIIQQLVKERLDCDLLYQNLVSDHPQYPFVTYSFIVPEQETTGDWLGMGRQYISHLQIDCHADNAIQAMNMANDLYSAFQSSVYRNYFEQADIDPQNFTNTSDRTVRVGTYYDYRFGFDCSFLVSNGGHVYSPDDLHFQAQPETEINTVQLSDAGDSEVISANGKEKEQ
;
A
#
# COMPACT_ATOMS: atom_id res chain seq x y z
N MET A 1 -20.63 35.83 -3.19
CA MET A 1 -20.26 34.77 -2.27
C MET A 1 -19.04 34.07 -2.85
N THR A 2 -17.87 34.42 -2.35
CA THR A 2 -16.59 33.81 -2.77
C THR A 2 -16.54 32.42 -2.16
N HIS A 3 -16.69 31.38 -3.01
CA HIS A 3 -16.34 30.01 -2.63
C HIS A 3 -14.82 29.99 -2.41
N THR A 4 -14.40 30.01 -1.16
CA THR A 4 -13.03 29.67 -0.79
C THR A 4 -12.88 28.18 -1.14
N ASN A 5 -12.17 27.88 -2.23
CA ASN A 5 -11.69 26.51 -2.46
C ASN A 5 -10.84 26.15 -1.25
N MET A 6 -11.35 25.29 -0.40
CA MET A 6 -10.58 24.71 0.70
C MET A 6 -9.64 23.71 0.06
N GLU A 7 -8.37 24.09 -0.08
CA GLU A 7 -7.32 23.22 -0.58
C GLU A 7 -7.17 22.02 0.37
N ILE A 8 -7.24 20.82 -0.14
CA ILE A 8 -7.12 19.60 0.66
C ILE A 8 -5.67 19.48 1.11
N GLN A 9 -5.44 19.50 2.41
CA GLN A 9 -4.14 19.32 3.02
C GLN A 9 -3.98 17.88 3.48
N LEU A 10 -3.06 17.16 2.86
CA LEU A 10 -2.73 15.78 3.19
C LEU A 10 -1.57 15.75 4.18
N LYS A 11 -1.81 15.21 5.36
CA LYS A 11 -0.85 15.12 6.44
C LYS A 11 -1.05 13.86 7.26
N ASP A 12 0.02 13.34 7.83
CA ASP A 12 0.02 12.20 8.77
C ASP A 12 -0.80 11.00 8.21
N ASN A 13 -1.71 10.45 8.99
CA ASN A 13 -2.53 9.30 8.59
C ASN A 13 -3.49 9.59 7.44
N LEU A 14 -3.89 10.86 7.23
CA LEU A 14 -4.70 11.24 6.07
C LEU A 14 -3.89 11.10 4.77
N LEU A 15 -2.62 11.50 4.79
CA LEU A 15 -1.70 11.30 3.67
C LEU A 15 -1.51 9.81 3.38
N LEU A 16 -1.23 9.01 4.40
CA LEU A 16 -1.06 7.56 4.26
C LEU A 16 -2.32 6.91 3.64
N THR A 17 -3.51 7.22 4.15
CA THR A 17 -4.75 6.65 3.62
C THR A 17 -5.05 7.12 2.21
N TYR A 18 -4.69 8.36 1.86
CA TYR A 18 -4.82 8.87 0.50
C TYR A 18 -3.93 8.09 -0.49
N ILE A 19 -2.67 7.82 -0.12
CA ILE A 19 -1.75 7.01 -0.96
C ILE A 19 -2.29 5.59 -1.12
N ILE A 20 -2.76 4.96 -0.04
CA ILE A 20 -3.36 3.62 -0.09
C ILE A 20 -4.60 3.62 -1.00
N GLN A 21 -5.43 4.66 -0.94
CA GLN A 21 -6.60 4.80 -1.80
C GLN A 21 -6.21 4.85 -3.29
N GLN A 22 -5.16 5.58 -3.65
CA GLN A 22 -4.67 5.63 -5.03
C GLN A 22 -4.19 4.25 -5.51
N LEU A 23 -3.47 3.52 -4.65
CA LEU A 23 -3.01 2.17 -4.97
C LEU A 23 -4.18 1.19 -5.14
N VAL A 24 -5.17 1.22 -4.23
CA VAL A 24 -6.38 0.40 -4.32
C VAL A 24 -7.16 0.72 -5.60
N LYS A 25 -7.30 2.00 -5.93
CA LYS A 25 -8.00 2.44 -7.13
C LYS A 25 -7.29 1.97 -8.40
N GLU A 26 -5.97 2.11 -8.45
CA GLU A 26 -5.17 1.67 -9.60
C GLU A 26 -5.20 0.14 -9.78
N ARG A 27 -5.11 -0.61 -8.67
CA ARG A 27 -4.94 -2.05 -8.72
C ARG A 27 -6.24 -2.83 -8.80
N LEU A 28 -7.26 -2.40 -8.08
CA LEU A 28 -8.53 -3.14 -7.92
C LEU A 28 -9.74 -2.41 -8.54
N ASP A 29 -9.58 -1.15 -8.95
CA ASP A 29 -10.66 -0.28 -9.45
C ASP A 29 -11.90 -0.25 -8.53
N CYS A 30 -11.68 -0.21 -7.21
CA CYS A 30 -12.73 -0.14 -6.21
C CYS A 30 -12.45 0.93 -5.15
N ASP A 31 -13.42 1.15 -4.27
CA ASP A 31 -13.33 2.16 -3.23
C ASP A 31 -12.61 1.65 -1.98
N LEU A 32 -11.84 2.54 -1.34
CA LEU A 32 -11.27 2.34 -0.01
C LEU A 32 -12.12 3.09 1.01
N LEU A 33 -12.71 2.38 1.97
CA LEU A 33 -13.61 2.91 2.98
C LEU A 33 -13.03 2.71 4.38
N TYR A 34 -13.27 3.69 5.27
CA TYR A 34 -13.00 3.44 6.68
C TYR A 34 -14.01 2.43 7.25
N GLN A 35 -13.55 1.39 7.93
CA GLN A 35 -14.37 0.25 8.35
C GLN A 35 -15.68 0.66 9.09
N ASN A 36 -15.62 1.71 9.90
CA ASN A 36 -16.79 2.18 10.67
C ASN A 36 -17.77 3.03 9.85
N LEU A 37 -17.45 3.34 8.59
CA LEU A 37 -18.30 4.15 7.70
C LEU A 37 -18.98 3.30 6.61
N VAL A 38 -18.79 1.98 6.65
CA VAL A 38 -19.46 1.07 5.70
C VAL A 38 -20.97 1.11 5.97
N SER A 39 -21.74 1.38 4.92
CA SER A 39 -23.21 1.36 5.00
C SER A 39 -23.74 -0.06 5.19
N ASP A 40 -24.99 -0.19 5.67
CA ASP A 40 -25.63 -1.50 5.88
C ASP A 40 -25.78 -2.33 4.58
N HIS A 41 -25.65 -1.69 3.41
CA HIS A 41 -25.74 -2.33 2.09
C HIS A 41 -24.65 -1.79 1.15
N PRO A 42 -23.37 -2.15 1.38
CA PRO A 42 -22.29 -1.70 0.50
C PRO A 42 -22.40 -2.36 -0.88
N GLN A 43 -21.98 -1.62 -1.91
CA GLN A 43 -21.81 -2.20 -3.23
C GLN A 43 -20.46 -2.94 -3.30
N TYR A 44 -20.51 -4.24 -3.54
CA TYR A 44 -19.32 -5.05 -3.76
C TYR A 44 -18.76 -4.87 -5.18
N PRO A 45 -17.44 -5.00 -5.38
CA PRO A 45 -16.40 -5.17 -4.35
C PRO A 45 -15.93 -3.82 -3.78
N PHE A 46 -15.38 -3.84 -2.58
CA PHE A 46 -14.73 -2.68 -1.95
C PHE A 46 -13.64 -3.12 -0.97
N VAL A 47 -12.80 -2.18 -0.57
CA VAL A 47 -11.74 -2.40 0.43
C VAL A 47 -12.04 -1.56 1.66
N THR A 48 -11.83 -2.12 2.85
CA THR A 48 -11.87 -1.34 4.09
C THR A 48 -10.51 -1.27 4.74
N TYR A 49 -10.31 -0.19 5.50
CA TYR A 49 -9.17 -0.06 6.38
C TYR A 49 -9.61 0.34 7.79
N SER A 50 -8.82 -0.03 8.77
CA SER A 50 -8.90 0.48 10.14
C SER A 50 -7.51 0.63 10.74
N PHE A 51 -7.32 1.63 11.59
CA PHE A 51 -6.09 1.77 12.33
C PHE A 51 -6.11 0.88 13.57
N ILE A 52 -5.13 -0.01 13.68
CA ILE A 52 -4.87 -0.81 14.89
C ILE A 52 -4.13 0.07 15.90
N VAL A 53 -3.04 0.71 15.43
CA VAL A 53 -2.29 1.73 16.16
C VAL A 53 -2.02 2.88 15.19
N PRO A 54 -2.69 4.03 15.33
CA PRO A 54 -2.53 5.13 14.37
C PRO A 54 -1.12 5.69 14.32
N GLU A 55 -0.48 5.81 15.49
CA GLU A 55 0.83 6.44 15.62
C GLU A 55 1.58 5.82 16.80
N GLN A 56 2.54 4.98 16.48
CA GLN A 56 3.54 4.50 17.45
C GLN A 56 4.83 5.29 17.22
N GLU A 57 5.10 6.26 18.07
CA GLU A 57 6.31 7.06 17.96
C GLU A 57 7.57 6.21 18.13
N THR A 58 8.54 6.42 17.24
CA THR A 58 9.82 5.71 17.21
C THR A 58 10.99 6.61 17.61
N THR A 59 10.80 7.94 17.60
CA THR A 59 11.81 8.91 17.96
C THR A 59 11.53 9.52 19.32
N GLY A 60 12.56 9.66 20.16
CA GLY A 60 12.49 10.38 21.43
C GLY A 60 12.61 11.91 21.29
N ASP A 61 12.36 12.45 20.10
CA ASP A 61 12.45 13.89 19.84
C ASP A 61 11.19 14.62 20.35
N TRP A 62 11.26 15.07 21.59
CA TRP A 62 10.20 15.83 22.25
C TRP A 62 9.92 17.20 21.62
N LEU A 63 10.83 17.72 20.76
CA LEU A 63 10.63 18.94 19.99
C LEU A 63 9.84 18.70 18.70
N GLY A 64 9.68 17.46 18.28
CA GLY A 64 8.93 17.08 17.08
C GLY A 64 9.58 17.51 15.76
N MET A 65 10.87 17.88 15.78
CA MET A 65 11.57 18.39 14.59
C MET A 65 11.95 17.30 13.59
N GLY A 66 11.99 16.05 14.05
CA GLY A 66 12.25 14.86 13.22
C GLY A 66 11.23 13.77 13.52
N ARG A 67 9.94 14.13 13.60
CA ARG A 67 8.88 13.19 13.98
C ARG A 67 8.85 12.00 13.03
N GLN A 68 9.02 10.82 13.62
CA GLN A 68 8.92 9.55 12.94
C GLN A 68 8.03 8.62 13.75
N TYR A 69 7.12 7.92 13.10
CA TYR A 69 6.22 6.98 13.76
C TYR A 69 5.87 5.80 12.86
N ILE A 70 5.42 4.70 13.46
CA ILE A 70 4.87 3.56 12.76
C ILE A 70 3.35 3.60 12.87
N SER A 71 2.68 3.51 11.72
CA SER A 71 1.23 3.35 11.64
C SER A 71 0.89 1.90 11.34
N HIS A 72 0.05 1.28 12.17
CA HIS A 72 -0.41 -0.10 11.98
C HIS A 72 -1.87 -0.10 11.53
N LEU A 73 -2.12 -0.73 10.39
CA LEU A 73 -3.43 -0.80 9.76
C LEU A 73 -3.85 -2.24 9.53
N GLN A 74 -5.16 -2.44 9.60
CA GLN A 74 -5.82 -3.61 9.04
C GLN A 74 -6.46 -3.21 7.71
N ILE A 75 -6.27 -4.03 6.68
CA ILE A 75 -6.88 -3.86 5.36
C ILE A 75 -7.65 -5.12 5.02
N ASP A 76 -8.92 -4.97 4.67
CA ASP A 76 -9.81 -6.07 4.31
C ASP A 76 -10.46 -5.81 2.95
N CYS A 77 -10.44 -6.81 2.08
CA CYS A 77 -11.13 -6.82 0.79
C CYS A 77 -12.46 -7.55 0.93
N HIS A 78 -13.54 -6.91 0.51
CA HIS A 78 -14.91 -7.39 0.60
C HIS A 78 -15.46 -7.69 -0.78
N ALA A 79 -16.13 -8.83 -0.92
CA ALA A 79 -16.79 -9.21 -2.16
C ALA A 79 -18.07 -10.02 -1.90
N ASP A 80 -18.84 -10.27 -2.96
CA ASP A 80 -20.04 -11.10 -2.91
C ASP A 80 -19.74 -12.61 -2.86
N ASN A 81 -18.48 -13.01 -3.08
CA ASN A 81 -18.03 -14.40 -2.94
C ASN A 81 -16.59 -14.49 -2.38
N ALA A 82 -16.30 -15.61 -1.71
CA ALA A 82 -15.04 -15.83 -1.00
C ALA A 82 -13.81 -15.85 -1.92
N ILE A 83 -13.94 -16.39 -3.13
CA ILE A 83 -12.81 -16.52 -4.07
C ILE A 83 -12.39 -15.13 -4.57
N GLN A 84 -13.35 -14.27 -4.88
CA GLN A 84 -13.09 -12.90 -5.30
C GLN A 84 -12.43 -12.10 -4.18
N ALA A 85 -12.97 -12.14 -2.95
CA ALA A 85 -12.39 -11.45 -1.80
C ALA A 85 -10.93 -11.91 -1.53
N MET A 86 -10.68 -13.22 -1.60
CA MET A 86 -9.34 -13.80 -1.44
C MET A 86 -8.37 -13.33 -2.53
N ASN A 87 -8.80 -13.35 -3.79
CA ASN A 87 -7.97 -12.91 -4.91
C ASN A 87 -7.63 -11.42 -4.81
N MET A 88 -8.60 -10.58 -4.46
CA MET A 88 -8.38 -9.15 -4.23
C MET A 88 -7.37 -8.91 -3.11
N ALA A 89 -7.50 -9.63 -1.98
CA ALA A 89 -6.58 -9.48 -0.86
C ALA A 89 -5.14 -9.90 -1.22
N ASN A 90 -4.98 -11.01 -1.95
CA ASN A 90 -3.67 -11.47 -2.40
C ASN A 90 -3.05 -10.53 -3.43
N ASP A 91 -3.86 -9.98 -4.33
CA ASP A 91 -3.43 -9.04 -5.35
C ASP A 91 -2.97 -7.72 -4.72
N LEU A 92 -3.74 -7.19 -3.79
CA LEU A 92 -3.39 -5.99 -3.05
C LEU A 92 -2.15 -6.21 -2.16
N TYR A 93 -2.07 -7.33 -1.47
CA TYR A 93 -0.90 -7.72 -0.68
C TYR A 93 0.38 -7.73 -1.54
N SER A 94 0.30 -8.33 -2.74
CA SER A 94 1.43 -8.37 -3.67
C SER A 94 1.79 -6.99 -4.19
N ALA A 95 0.79 -6.11 -4.44
CA ALA A 95 1.02 -4.75 -4.89
C ALA A 95 1.80 -3.92 -3.86
N PHE A 96 1.48 -4.03 -2.57
CA PHE A 96 2.21 -3.34 -1.51
C PHE A 96 3.69 -3.73 -1.41
N GLN A 97 4.03 -4.95 -1.80
CA GLN A 97 5.40 -5.47 -1.75
C GLN A 97 6.14 -5.31 -3.09
N SER A 98 5.44 -4.89 -4.13
CA SER A 98 6.02 -4.73 -5.46
C SER A 98 6.82 -3.45 -5.60
N SER A 99 7.97 -3.53 -6.27
CA SER A 99 8.75 -2.36 -6.67
C SER A 99 7.99 -1.42 -7.61
N VAL A 100 6.97 -1.93 -8.31
CA VAL A 100 6.12 -1.16 -9.25
C VAL A 100 5.41 0.01 -8.56
N TYR A 101 4.96 -0.20 -7.31
CA TYR A 101 4.20 0.80 -6.55
C TYR A 101 5.00 1.47 -5.44
N ARG A 102 6.28 1.18 -5.33
CA ARG A 102 7.14 1.68 -4.27
C ARG A 102 7.21 3.21 -4.24
N ASN A 103 7.28 3.83 -5.42
CA ASN A 103 7.30 5.29 -5.57
C ASN A 103 6.06 5.99 -5.01
N TYR A 104 4.91 5.30 -4.87
CA TYR A 104 3.69 5.86 -4.28
C TYR A 104 3.93 6.30 -2.83
N PHE A 105 4.75 5.55 -2.11
CA PHE A 105 5.08 5.78 -0.72
C PHE A 105 6.36 6.59 -0.54
N GLU A 106 7.40 6.31 -1.34
CA GLU A 106 8.70 6.98 -1.24
C GLU A 106 8.62 8.49 -1.43
N GLN A 107 7.76 8.99 -2.34
CA GLN A 107 7.58 10.42 -2.57
C GLN A 107 7.05 11.20 -1.34
N ALA A 108 6.51 10.49 -0.36
CA ALA A 108 5.97 11.05 0.87
C ALA A 108 6.77 10.65 2.12
N ASP A 109 7.99 10.12 1.95
CA ASP A 109 8.84 9.58 3.01
C ASP A 109 8.10 8.56 3.90
N ILE A 110 7.33 7.69 3.25
CA ILE A 110 6.61 6.57 3.87
C ILE A 110 7.23 5.27 3.39
N ASP A 111 7.53 4.36 4.32
CA ASP A 111 8.10 3.06 4.01
C ASP A 111 7.18 1.93 4.47
N PRO A 112 6.58 1.16 3.54
CA PRO A 112 5.85 -0.06 3.87
C PRO A 112 6.78 -1.09 4.51
N GLN A 113 6.43 -1.59 5.71
CA GLN A 113 7.32 -2.48 6.47
C GLN A 113 6.77 -3.89 6.58
N ASN A 114 6.04 -4.17 7.67
CA ASN A 114 5.62 -5.52 8.01
C ASN A 114 4.20 -5.78 7.50
N PHE A 115 4.03 -6.92 6.83
CA PHE A 115 2.74 -7.42 6.35
C PHE A 115 2.51 -8.81 6.90
N THR A 116 1.33 -9.05 7.49
CA THR A 116 0.91 -10.41 7.83
C THR A 116 0.43 -11.13 6.57
N ASN A 117 0.38 -12.46 6.63
CA ASN A 117 -0.24 -13.22 5.55
C ASN A 117 -1.73 -12.89 5.44
N THR A 118 -2.28 -12.98 4.23
CA THR A 118 -3.71 -12.86 4.00
C THR A 118 -4.49 -13.95 4.74
N SER A 119 -5.62 -13.59 5.34
CA SER A 119 -6.45 -14.50 6.12
C SER A 119 -7.92 -14.28 5.85
N ASP A 120 -8.71 -15.36 6.02
CA ASP A 120 -10.17 -15.31 5.97
C ASP A 120 -10.70 -14.63 7.24
N ARG A 121 -11.44 -13.56 7.02
CA ARG A 121 -12.11 -12.76 8.07
C ARG A 121 -13.60 -12.66 7.81
N THR A 122 -14.16 -13.58 7.02
CA THR A 122 -15.58 -13.64 6.66
C THR A 122 -16.47 -13.63 7.90
N VAL A 123 -17.46 -12.77 7.88
CA VAL A 123 -18.43 -12.66 8.97
C VAL A 123 -19.85 -12.88 8.47
N ARG A 124 -20.68 -13.44 9.33
CA ARG A 124 -22.11 -13.56 9.04
C ARG A 124 -22.84 -12.28 9.50
N VAL A 125 -23.50 -11.63 8.55
CA VAL A 125 -24.30 -10.42 8.81
C VAL A 125 -25.77 -10.77 8.59
N GLY A 126 -26.50 -11.05 9.68
CA GLY A 126 -27.90 -11.46 9.60
C GLY A 126 -28.06 -12.77 8.83
N THR A 127 -28.67 -12.72 7.64
CA THR A 127 -28.97 -13.88 6.78
C THR A 127 -27.94 -14.11 5.67
N TYR A 128 -26.98 -13.22 5.46
CA TYR A 128 -25.94 -13.33 4.43
C TYR A 128 -24.54 -13.36 5.04
N TYR A 129 -23.56 -13.73 4.22
CA TYR A 129 -22.15 -13.67 4.56
C TYR A 129 -21.51 -12.47 3.88
N ASP A 130 -20.76 -11.68 4.64
CA ASP A 130 -19.80 -10.72 4.14
C ASP A 130 -18.48 -11.45 3.97
N TYR A 131 -18.17 -11.83 2.72
CA TYR A 131 -16.91 -12.50 2.40
C TYR A 131 -15.78 -11.49 2.44
N ARG A 132 -14.91 -11.67 3.41
CA ARG A 132 -13.85 -10.74 3.74
C ARG A 132 -12.52 -11.45 3.92
N PHE A 133 -11.53 -11.03 3.15
CA PHE A 133 -10.14 -11.47 3.28
C PHE A 133 -9.25 -10.26 3.43
N GLY A 134 -8.24 -10.35 4.29
CA GLY A 134 -7.39 -9.22 4.56
C GLY A 134 -6.09 -9.56 5.26
N PHE A 135 -5.31 -8.54 5.51
CA PHE A 135 -4.01 -8.60 6.17
C PHE A 135 -3.79 -7.37 7.03
N ASP A 136 -2.87 -7.49 7.99
CA ASP A 136 -2.42 -6.35 8.77
C ASP A 136 -1.08 -5.87 8.20
N CYS A 137 -0.87 -4.56 8.20
CA CYS A 137 0.33 -3.94 7.65
C CYS A 137 0.81 -2.78 8.54
N SER A 138 2.08 -2.45 8.41
CA SER A 138 2.67 -1.31 9.09
C SER A 138 3.47 -0.45 8.12
N PHE A 139 3.44 0.86 8.39
CA PHE A 139 4.12 1.87 7.59
C PHE A 139 4.95 2.75 8.50
N LEU A 140 6.23 2.90 8.20
CA LEU A 140 7.08 3.90 8.83
C LEU A 140 6.87 5.23 8.12
N VAL A 141 6.42 6.24 8.85
CA VAL A 141 6.22 7.59 8.35
C VAL A 141 7.33 8.49 8.88
N SER A 142 8.15 9.05 7.99
CA SER A 142 9.36 9.80 8.33
C SER A 142 9.37 11.22 7.77
N ASN A 143 8.21 11.72 7.31
CA ASN A 143 8.09 13.02 6.63
C ASN A 143 8.13 14.24 7.57
N GLY A 144 8.37 14.06 8.86
CA GLY A 144 8.44 15.14 9.84
C GLY A 144 7.16 15.95 10.00
N GLY A 145 6.01 15.41 9.58
CA GLY A 145 4.72 16.11 9.57
C GLY A 145 4.57 17.13 8.42
N HIS A 146 5.30 16.94 7.32
CA HIS A 146 5.14 17.74 6.11
C HIS A 146 3.70 17.67 5.58
N VAL A 147 3.22 18.77 5.03
CA VAL A 147 1.86 18.87 4.47
C VAL A 147 1.96 18.86 2.95
N TYR A 148 1.23 17.96 2.33
CA TYR A 148 1.14 17.81 0.88
C TYR A 148 -0.21 18.26 0.36
N SER A 149 -0.24 18.76 -0.88
CA SER A 149 -1.46 18.86 -1.65
C SER A 149 -1.60 17.61 -2.56
N PRO A 150 -2.80 17.26 -3.02
CA PRO A 150 -2.95 16.19 -4.01
C PRO A 150 -2.12 16.39 -5.28
N ASP A 151 -1.84 17.63 -5.67
CA ASP A 151 -1.08 17.98 -6.88
C ASP A 151 0.43 17.76 -6.71
N ASP A 152 0.92 17.67 -5.46
CA ASP A 152 2.33 17.39 -5.17
C ASP A 152 2.68 15.91 -5.34
N LEU A 153 1.66 15.04 -5.43
CA LEU A 153 1.82 13.60 -5.45
C LEU A 153 1.53 13.04 -6.85
N HIS A 154 2.43 12.17 -7.31
CA HIS A 154 2.35 11.56 -8.63
C HIS A 154 2.21 10.04 -8.52
N PHE A 155 1.05 9.53 -8.92
CA PHE A 155 0.74 8.11 -8.86
C PHE A 155 0.84 7.50 -10.25
N GLN A 156 1.99 6.92 -10.54
CA GLN A 156 2.24 6.19 -11.77
C GLN A 156 3.01 4.92 -11.43
N ALA A 157 2.41 3.77 -11.73
CA ALA A 157 3.06 2.48 -11.59
C ALA A 157 4.34 2.44 -12.43
N GLN A 158 5.45 2.04 -11.84
CA GLN A 158 6.70 1.91 -12.55
C GLN A 158 6.75 0.58 -13.30
N PRO A 159 7.28 0.53 -14.53
CA PRO A 159 7.45 -0.74 -15.22
C PRO A 159 8.43 -1.63 -14.43
N GLU A 160 8.15 -2.91 -14.37
CA GLU A 160 9.09 -3.87 -13.81
C GLU A 160 10.39 -3.83 -14.60
N THR A 161 11.50 -3.63 -13.89
CA THR A 161 12.84 -3.67 -14.52
C THR A 161 13.26 -5.12 -14.63
N GLU A 162 13.24 -5.67 -15.84
CA GLU A 162 13.81 -6.99 -16.09
C GLU A 162 15.34 -6.93 -15.92
N ILE A 163 15.86 -7.79 -15.06
CA ILE A 163 17.31 -7.99 -14.94
C ILE A 163 17.75 -8.89 -16.09
N ASN A 164 18.15 -8.27 -17.20
CA ASN A 164 18.56 -9.01 -18.39
C ASN A 164 19.99 -9.55 -18.31
N THR A 165 20.83 -9.01 -17.42
CA THR A 165 22.24 -9.40 -17.32
C THR A 165 22.78 -9.19 -15.90
N VAL A 166 23.37 -10.21 -15.32
CA VAL A 166 24.12 -10.14 -14.06
C VAL A 166 25.60 -10.27 -14.38
N GLN A 167 26.42 -9.28 -14.07
CA GLN A 167 27.87 -9.37 -14.13
C GLN A 167 28.40 -9.88 -12.80
N LEU A 168 28.93 -11.09 -12.80
CA LEU A 168 29.69 -11.64 -11.69
C LEU A 168 31.16 -11.30 -11.91
N SER A 169 31.74 -10.41 -11.10
CA SER A 169 33.16 -10.17 -11.06
C SER A 169 33.77 -10.96 -9.90
N ASP A 170 34.37 -12.10 -10.20
CA ASP A 170 35.30 -12.73 -9.27
C ASP A 170 36.70 -12.24 -9.57
N ALA A 171 37.59 -12.26 -8.56
CA ALA A 171 38.92 -11.63 -8.64
C ALA A 171 39.85 -12.33 -9.67
N GLY A 172 39.55 -12.21 -10.95
CA GLY A 172 40.36 -12.74 -12.03
C GLY A 172 39.68 -13.02 -13.35
N ASP A 173 38.38 -13.35 -13.37
CA ASP A 173 37.61 -13.60 -14.58
C ASP A 173 36.18 -13.00 -14.45
N SER A 174 35.77 -12.23 -15.46
CA SER A 174 34.40 -11.70 -15.54
C SER A 174 33.58 -12.62 -16.43
N GLU A 175 32.73 -13.46 -15.80
CA GLU A 175 31.66 -14.16 -16.52
C GLU A 175 30.41 -13.30 -16.61
N VAL A 176 29.86 -13.17 -17.82
CA VAL A 176 28.60 -12.51 -18.09
C VAL A 176 27.54 -13.58 -18.31
N ILE A 177 26.64 -13.72 -17.35
CA ILE A 177 25.49 -14.63 -17.47
C ILE A 177 24.29 -13.86 -18.00
N SER A 178 23.80 -14.24 -19.19
CA SER A 178 22.56 -13.69 -19.76
C SER A 178 21.37 -14.52 -19.31
N ALA A 179 20.30 -13.88 -18.85
CA ALA A 179 19.06 -14.55 -18.40
C ALA A 179 18.37 -15.40 -19.49
N ASN A 180 18.75 -15.28 -20.74
CA ASN A 180 18.19 -16.01 -21.88
C ASN A 180 18.89 -17.35 -22.23
N GLY A 181 19.75 -17.88 -21.38
CA GLY A 181 20.25 -19.25 -21.46
C GLY A 181 20.91 -19.66 -22.80
N LYS A 182 21.42 -18.74 -23.60
CA LYS A 182 22.25 -19.04 -24.77
C LYS A 182 23.70 -18.73 -24.44
N GLU A 183 24.43 -19.75 -24.08
CA GLU A 183 25.87 -19.74 -24.11
C GLU A 183 26.33 -19.32 -25.53
N LYS A 184 27.04 -18.21 -25.62
CA LYS A 184 27.86 -17.94 -26.79
C LYS A 184 29.21 -18.58 -26.54
N GLU A 185 29.40 -19.77 -27.08
CA GLU A 185 30.77 -20.30 -27.32
C GLU A 185 31.56 -19.29 -28.16
N GLN A 186 32.71 -18.93 -27.67
CA GLN A 186 33.79 -18.32 -28.44
C GLN A 186 34.62 -19.39 -29.07
#